data_5fc1dd99058520c274baacb14b238952
#
_entry.id   5fc1dd99058520c274baacb14b238952
#
_cell.length_a   1.000
_cell.length_b   1.000
_cell.length_c   1.000
_cell.angle_alpha   90.00
_cell.angle_beta   90.00
_cell.angle_gamma   90.00
#
_symmetry.space_group_name_H-M   'P 1'
#
loop_
_entity.id
_entity.type
_entity.pdbx_description
1 polymer ?
#
loop_
_entity_poly.entity_id
_entity_poly.type
_entity_poly.pdbx_seq_one_letter_code
_entity_poly.pdbx_strand_id
1 'polypeptide(L)'
;MAAHLISQLRYLGVIPQTEYVEYGFEIEEKDKDPRLIVLMIDPALFKKHDLMFQEAPDLCYQKLLLELRSETADLPVSPRFSVTASDIAHYRELHPTIKSRKIGSRK
;
A
#
# COMPACT_ATOMS: atom_id res chain seq x y z
N MET A 1 22.25 7.58 7.49
CA MET A 1 21.52 6.57 7.15
C MET A 1 20.35 6.39 8.00
N ALA A 2 19.31 6.44 7.47
CA ALA A 2 18.14 6.39 8.23
C ALA A 2 17.78 4.97 8.46
N ALA A 3 18.25 4.45 9.48
CA ALA A 3 17.93 3.10 9.73
C ALA A 3 16.66 3.06 10.50
N HIS A 4 15.67 2.52 9.92
CA HIS A 4 14.45 2.25 10.65
C HIS A 4 14.60 0.88 11.26
N LEU A 5 14.49 0.83 12.55
CA LEU A 5 14.52 -0.44 13.24
C LEU A 5 13.10 -0.96 13.38
N ILE A 6 12.49 -1.21 12.24
CA ILE A 6 11.13 -1.69 12.22
C ILE A 6 11.14 -3.16 12.56
N SER A 7 10.52 -3.49 13.68
CA SER A 7 10.42 -4.89 14.10
C SER A 7 9.32 -5.60 13.34
N GLN A 8 8.26 -4.88 13.04
CA GLN A 8 7.13 -5.51 12.41
C GLN A 8 6.26 -4.50 11.70
N LEU A 9 5.79 -4.88 10.53
CA LEU A 9 4.80 -4.11 9.78
C LEU A 9 3.61 -5.04 9.61
N ARG A 10 2.48 -4.65 10.17
CA ARG A 10 1.32 -5.53 10.21
C ARG A 10 0.10 -4.90 9.58
N TYR A 11 -0.55 -5.64 8.71
CA TYR A 11 -1.80 -5.21 8.10
C TYR A 11 -2.94 -5.43 9.09
N LEU A 12 -3.72 -4.40 9.33
CA LEU A 12 -4.81 -4.46 10.30
C LEU A 12 -6.16 -4.72 9.69
N GLY A 13 -6.34 -4.37 8.43
CA GLY A 13 -7.63 -4.62 7.80
C GLY A 13 -8.07 -3.49 6.91
N VAL A 14 -9.23 -3.68 6.31
CA VAL A 14 -9.80 -2.73 5.34
C VAL A 14 -11.12 -2.21 5.88
N ILE A 15 -11.36 -0.91 5.72
CA ILE A 15 -12.60 -0.28 6.13
C ILE A 15 -13.11 0.55 4.96
N PRO A 16 -14.21 0.12 4.31
CA PRO A 16 -14.79 0.93 3.24
C PRO A 16 -15.43 2.18 3.82
N GLN A 17 -15.17 3.31 3.18
CA GLN A 17 -15.82 4.56 3.51
C GLN A 17 -16.63 5.00 2.31
N THR A 18 -17.33 6.12 2.45
CA THR A 18 -18.17 6.61 1.38
C THR A 18 -17.38 6.99 0.14
N GLU A 19 -16.28 7.67 0.34
CA GLU A 19 -15.53 8.21 -0.79
C GLU A 19 -14.20 7.49 -1.06
N TYR A 20 -13.82 6.58 -0.20
CA TYR A 20 -12.57 5.86 -0.38
C TYR A 20 -12.58 4.60 0.47
N VAL A 21 -11.60 3.76 0.23
CA VAL A 21 -11.41 2.54 1.01
C VAL A 21 -10.13 2.71 1.81
N GLU A 22 -10.20 2.45 3.10
CA GLU A 22 -9.04 2.61 3.99
C GLU A 22 -8.39 1.27 4.27
N TYR A 23 -7.06 1.27 4.22
CA TYR A 23 -6.27 0.10 4.55
C TYR A 23 -5.34 0.48 5.69
N GLY A 24 -5.50 -0.17 6.83
CA GLY A 24 -4.78 0.18 8.03
C GLY A 24 -3.58 -0.72 8.27
N PHE A 25 -2.49 -0.10 8.75
CA PHE A 25 -1.26 -0.82 9.09
C PHE A 25 -0.72 -0.31 10.40
N GLU A 26 -0.07 -1.20 11.12
CA GLU A 26 0.61 -0.84 12.35
C GLU A 26 2.09 -1.10 12.17
N ILE A 27 2.90 -0.11 12.56
CA ILE A 27 4.34 -0.24 12.49
C ILE A 27 4.90 -0.31 13.89
N GLU A 28 5.62 -1.37 14.19
CA GLU A 28 6.31 -1.48 15.46
C GLU A 28 7.79 -1.24 15.24
N GLU A 29 8.33 -0.29 15.98
CA GLU A 29 9.74 0.03 15.93
C GLU A 29 10.32 -0.20 17.31
N LYS A 30 11.59 -0.61 17.33
CA LYS A 30 12.25 -0.85 18.60
C LYS A 30 12.26 0.40 19.46
N ASP A 31 11.85 0.24 20.71
CA ASP A 31 11.89 1.33 21.69
C ASP A 31 11.01 2.52 21.37
N LYS A 32 9.97 2.29 20.62
CA LYS A 32 9.01 3.35 20.27
C LYS A 32 7.61 2.81 20.34
N ASP A 33 6.68 3.73 20.52
CA ASP A 33 5.26 3.35 20.46
C ASP A 33 4.88 2.96 19.07
N PRO A 34 3.95 2.02 18.92
CA PRO A 34 3.48 1.64 17.59
C PRO A 34 2.85 2.81 16.87
N ARG A 35 2.98 2.83 15.55
CA ARG A 35 2.36 3.85 14.71
C ARG A 35 1.27 3.25 13.86
N LEU A 36 0.19 3.99 13.72
CA LEU A 36 -0.89 3.58 12.81
C LEU A 36 -0.80 4.40 11.55
N ILE A 37 -0.81 3.72 10.44
CA ILE A 37 -0.76 4.36 9.12
C ILE A 37 -1.98 3.87 8.33
N VAL A 38 -2.66 4.80 7.68
CA VAL A 38 -3.83 4.46 6.87
C VAL A 38 -3.58 4.91 5.44
N LEU A 39 -3.71 3.98 4.50
CA LEU A 39 -3.64 4.30 3.09
C LEU A 39 -5.06 4.28 2.54
N MET A 40 -5.36 5.24 1.67
CA MET A 40 -6.69 5.40 1.12
C MET A 40 -6.67 5.20 -0.39
N ILE A 41 -7.64 4.44 -0.89
CA ILE A 41 -7.77 4.23 -2.32
C ILE A 41 -9.14 4.69 -2.76
N ASP A 42 -9.17 5.57 -3.76
CA ASP A 42 -10.41 6.00 -4.37
C ASP A 42 -11.02 4.79 -5.09
N PRO A 43 -12.29 4.47 -4.82
CA PRO A 43 -12.92 3.31 -5.47
C PRO A 43 -12.85 3.32 -6.98
N ALA A 44 -12.83 4.49 -7.59
CA ALA A 44 -12.75 4.60 -9.04
C ALA A 44 -11.46 4.00 -9.59
N LEU A 45 -10.41 3.99 -8.78
CA LEU A 45 -9.13 3.45 -9.24
C LEU A 45 -9.17 1.94 -9.41
N PHE A 46 -10.01 1.25 -8.66
CA PHE A 46 -10.14 -0.20 -8.83
C PHE A 46 -10.62 -0.52 -10.23
N LYS A 47 -11.66 0.17 -10.65
CA LYS A 47 -12.23 -0.08 -11.95
C LYS A 47 -11.35 0.43 -13.07
N LYS A 48 -10.87 1.64 -12.92
CA LYS A 48 -10.10 2.30 -13.95
C LYS A 48 -8.79 1.59 -14.26
N HIS A 49 -8.18 1.02 -13.26
CA HIS A 49 -6.87 0.39 -13.43
C HIS A 49 -6.90 -1.12 -13.26
N ASP A 50 -8.10 -1.67 -13.28
CA ASP A 50 -8.26 -3.12 -13.18
C ASP A 50 -7.56 -3.69 -11.95
N LEU A 51 -7.62 -2.94 -10.86
CA LEU A 51 -7.04 -3.38 -9.61
C LEU A 51 -8.04 -4.28 -8.90
N MET A 52 -7.61 -5.47 -8.56
CA MET A 52 -8.50 -6.40 -7.87
C MET A 52 -8.51 -6.10 -6.39
N PHE A 53 -9.65 -6.31 -5.79
CA PHE A 53 -9.82 -6.01 -4.38
C PHE A 53 -8.83 -6.78 -3.51
N GLN A 54 -8.54 -8.02 -3.88
CA GLN A 54 -7.60 -8.81 -3.10
C GLN A 54 -6.15 -8.40 -3.31
N GLU A 55 -5.87 -7.58 -4.32
CA GLU A 55 -4.52 -7.06 -4.53
C GLU A 55 -4.22 -5.82 -3.70
N ALA A 56 -5.29 -5.12 -3.32
CA ALA A 56 -5.12 -3.81 -2.68
C ALA A 56 -4.30 -3.84 -1.40
N PRO A 57 -4.49 -4.82 -0.50
CA PRO A 57 -3.67 -4.83 0.71
C PRO A 57 -2.18 -4.95 0.42
N ASP A 58 -1.82 -5.78 -0.57
CA ASP A 58 -0.42 -5.93 -0.93
C ASP A 58 0.14 -4.68 -1.58
N LEU A 59 -0.67 -4.06 -2.44
CA LEU A 59 -0.25 -2.80 -3.06
C LEU A 59 0.01 -1.74 -2.00
N CYS A 60 -0.87 -1.63 -1.02
CA CYS A 60 -0.70 -0.67 0.06
C CYS A 60 0.53 -1.00 0.89
N TYR A 61 0.75 -2.27 1.15
CA TYR A 61 1.91 -2.72 1.91
C TYR A 61 3.20 -2.32 1.19
N GLN A 62 3.27 -2.59 -0.12
CA GLN A 62 4.45 -2.26 -0.89
C GLN A 62 4.69 -0.75 -0.96
N LYS A 63 3.62 0.02 -1.14
CA LYS A 63 3.76 1.47 -1.15
C LYS A 63 4.25 1.98 0.19
N LEU A 64 3.71 1.46 1.28
CA LEU A 64 4.13 1.89 2.60
C LEU A 64 5.60 1.57 2.83
N LEU A 65 6.06 0.40 2.38
CA LEU A 65 7.47 0.07 2.50
C LEU A 65 8.36 1.07 1.78
N LEU A 66 7.93 1.49 0.58
CA LEU A 66 8.70 2.47 -0.18
C LEU A 66 8.75 3.81 0.55
N GLU A 67 7.62 4.23 1.11
CA GLU A 67 7.58 5.49 1.84
C GLU A 67 8.46 5.43 3.07
N LEU A 68 8.46 4.30 3.76
CA LEU A 68 9.28 4.15 4.96
C LEU A 68 10.77 4.18 4.64
N ARG A 69 11.16 3.66 3.48
CA ARG A 69 12.56 3.71 3.07
C ARG A 69 13.05 5.13 2.89
N SER A 70 12.17 6.01 2.49
CA SER A 70 12.52 7.41 2.25
C SER A 70 12.31 8.29 3.47
N GLU A 71 11.80 7.72 4.55
CA GLU A 71 11.47 8.50 5.72
C GLU A 71 12.72 8.98 6.43
N THR A 72 12.68 10.22 6.89
CA THR A 72 13.73 10.77 7.73
C THR A 72 13.06 11.47 8.91
N ALA A 73 13.87 11.89 9.88
CA ALA A 73 13.34 12.61 11.04
C ALA A 73 12.63 13.89 10.61
N ASP A 74 13.13 14.52 9.54
CA ASP A 74 12.54 15.76 9.05
C ASP A 74 11.35 15.54 8.13
N LEU A 75 11.27 14.36 7.52
CA LEU A 75 10.21 14.04 6.59
C LEU A 75 9.58 12.70 6.95
N PRO A 76 8.82 12.68 8.03
CA PRO A 76 8.17 11.42 8.44
C PRO A 76 7.03 11.07 7.51
N VAL A 77 6.74 9.78 7.43
CA VAL A 77 5.60 9.32 6.65
C VAL A 77 4.32 9.82 7.31
N SER A 78 3.45 10.39 6.50
CA SER A 78 2.16 10.86 6.99
C SER A 78 1.34 9.68 7.53
N PRO A 79 0.60 9.88 8.61
CA PRO A 79 -0.24 8.79 9.13
C PRO A 79 -1.42 8.45 8.21
N ARG A 80 -1.74 9.31 7.26
CA ARG A 80 -2.79 9.03 6.28
C ARG A 80 -2.35 9.58 4.94
N PHE A 81 -2.39 8.75 3.91
CA PHE A 81 -2.08 9.23 2.57
C PHE A 81 -2.72 8.33 1.53
N SER A 82 -2.83 8.84 0.33
CA SER A 82 -3.57 8.19 -0.74
C SER A 82 -2.69 7.40 -1.68
N VAL A 83 -3.24 6.33 -2.20
CA VAL A 83 -2.63 5.58 -3.30
C VAL A 83 -3.04 6.29 -4.58
N THR A 84 -2.09 6.49 -5.48
CA THR A 84 -2.34 7.18 -6.73
C THR A 84 -2.37 6.22 -7.90
N ALA A 85 -2.81 6.71 -9.05
CA ALA A 85 -2.79 5.92 -10.27
C ALA A 85 -1.36 5.50 -10.61
N SER A 86 -0.41 6.39 -10.34
CA SER A 86 1.00 6.09 -10.58
C SER A 86 1.48 4.94 -9.72
N ASP A 87 1.03 4.89 -8.48
CA ASP A 87 1.39 3.79 -7.59
C ASP A 87 0.87 2.47 -8.12
N ILE A 88 -0.35 2.48 -8.65
CA ILE A 88 -0.95 1.27 -9.18
C ILE A 88 -0.21 0.80 -10.43
N ALA A 89 0.16 1.75 -11.28
CA ALA A 89 0.91 1.42 -12.49
C ALA A 89 2.24 0.77 -12.14
N HIS A 90 2.94 1.34 -11.16
CA HIS A 90 4.22 0.80 -10.74
C HIS A 90 4.05 -0.61 -10.15
N TYR A 91 3.04 -0.77 -9.32
CA TYR A 91 2.77 -2.08 -8.72
C TYR A 91 2.48 -3.10 -9.82
N ARG A 92 1.73 -2.70 -10.85
CA ARG A 92 1.37 -3.61 -11.92
C ARG A 92 2.57 -4.05 -12.75
N GLU A 93 3.55 -3.18 -12.89
CA GLU A 93 4.77 -3.55 -13.60
C GLU A 93 5.50 -4.68 -12.88
N LEU A 94 5.47 -4.65 -11.56
CA LEU A 94 6.16 -5.66 -10.76
C LEU A 94 5.31 -6.90 -10.53
N HIS A 95 3.99 -6.74 -10.62
CA HIS A 95 3.07 -7.83 -10.28
C HIS A 95 1.97 -7.91 -11.34
N PRO A 96 2.24 -8.54 -12.49
CA PRO A 96 1.23 -8.67 -13.53
C PRO A 96 0.01 -9.41 -12.99
N THR A 97 -1.16 -8.99 -13.44
CA THR A 97 -2.38 -9.61 -12.97
C THR A 97 -2.50 -11.03 -13.49
N ILE A 98 -3.28 -11.80 -12.79
CA ILE A 98 -3.61 -13.13 -13.25
C ILE A 98 -4.28 -13.06 -14.61
N LYS A 99 -5.11 -12.04 -14.78
CA LYS A 99 -5.78 -11.84 -16.04
C LYS A 99 -4.82 -11.67 -17.18
N SER A 100 -3.78 -10.87 -16.97
CA SER A 100 -2.76 -10.68 -18.01
C SER A 100 -2.03 -11.96 -18.33
N ARG A 101 -1.68 -12.71 -17.30
CA ARG A 101 -0.98 -13.96 -17.52
C ARG A 101 -1.85 -14.99 -18.22
N LYS A 102 -3.12 -15.00 -17.86
CA LYS A 102 -4.02 -15.92 -18.46
C LYS A 102 -4.17 -15.73 -19.94
N ILE A 103 -4.22 -14.52 -20.36
CA ILE A 103 -4.32 -14.23 -21.77
C ILE A 103 -3.18 -14.86 -22.54
N GLY A 104 -2.01 -14.76 -21.99
CA GLY A 104 -0.87 -15.33 -22.66
C GLY A 104 -0.87 -16.84 -22.67
N SER A 105 -1.49 -17.44 -21.70
CA SER A 105 -1.41 -18.87 -21.57
C SER A 105 -2.54 -19.59 -22.25
N ARG A 106 -3.58 -18.94 -22.75
CA ARG A 106 -4.65 -19.64 -23.24
C ARG A 106 -4.61 -20.06 -24.48
N LYS A 107 -4.55 -20.36 -24.60
CA LYS A 107 -4.57 -20.67 -25.61
C LYS A 107 -4.63 -21.30 -25.89
#